data_b6820c492b17a70fff525c04924b238f
#
_entry.id   b6820c492b17a70fff525c04924b238f
#
_cell.length_a   1.000
_cell.length_b   1.000
_cell.length_c   1.000
_cell.angle_alpha   90.00
_cell.angle_beta   90.00
_cell.angle_gamma   90.00
#
_symmetry.space_group_name_H-M   'P 1'
#
loop_
_entity.id
_entity.type
_entity.pdbx_description
1 polymer ?
#
loop_
_entity_poly.entity_id
_entity_poly.type
_entity_poly.pdbx_seq_one_letter_code
_entity_poly.pdbx_strand_id
1 'polypeptide(L)'
;PALVVLASNLLFEEQDNDTLKSLMTVPVSKPALAMAKMALLFLFSIAFMAVGGLVILVIVLAAGWEPVGFWRLFFVGIGQGIMMWAGALPCILLVVLLNRSYIISVIITFFYTAVNYIFGLNDLFITQPFGLNLGTLLPGPLTFRWYFQYLDFSNAGTEMLGLLERVSPYFVTTAQAFLVTGVEAAVFLALIALVYKRQGV
;
A
#
# COMPACT_ATOMS: atom_id res chain seq x y z
N PRO A 1 0.38 -5.46 5.39
CA PRO A 1 0.28 -5.59 6.86
C PRO A 1 1.33 -4.76 7.58
N ALA A 2 2.64 -4.90 7.26
CA ALA A 2 3.73 -4.23 7.97
C ALA A 2 3.54 -2.71 8.12
N LEU A 3 3.15 -2.02 7.05
CA LEU A 3 2.89 -0.57 7.07
C LEU A 3 1.80 -0.16 8.05
N VAL A 4 0.72 -0.95 8.17
CA VAL A 4 -0.38 -0.61 9.07
C VAL A 4 -0.02 -0.92 10.52
N VAL A 5 0.71 -2.00 10.76
CA VAL A 5 1.24 -2.32 12.09
C VAL A 5 2.23 -1.23 12.54
N LEU A 6 3.12 -0.79 11.65
CA LEU A 6 4.04 0.31 11.92
C LEU A 6 3.28 1.64 12.17
N ALA A 7 2.24 1.91 11.36
CA ALA A 7 1.36 3.04 11.58
C ALA A 7 0.68 2.98 12.95
N SER A 8 0.16 1.83 13.34
CA SER A 8 -0.47 1.64 14.65
C SER A 8 0.50 1.94 15.78
N ASN A 9 1.73 1.43 15.71
CA ASN A 9 2.76 1.74 16.71
C ASN A 9 3.05 3.23 16.77
N LEU A 10 3.31 3.87 15.63
CA LEU A 10 3.59 5.31 15.56
C LEU A 10 2.42 6.19 16.06
N LEU A 11 1.19 5.71 15.94
CA LEU A 11 0.00 6.46 16.33
C LEU A 11 -0.36 6.28 17.80
N PHE A 12 -0.15 5.08 18.37
CA PHE A 12 -0.55 4.74 19.74
C PHE A 12 0.56 4.92 20.78
N GLU A 13 1.82 4.76 20.40
CA GLU A 13 2.95 4.87 21.32
C GLU A 13 3.02 6.22 22.04
N GLU A 14 2.58 7.29 21.40
CA GLU A 14 2.53 8.63 22.02
C GLU A 14 1.37 8.76 23.03
N GLN A 15 0.31 7.97 22.88
CA GLN A 15 -0.82 7.98 23.85
C GLN A 15 -0.46 7.18 25.10
N ASP A 16 0.25 6.07 24.94
CA ASP A 16 0.61 5.17 26.04
C ASP A 16 1.73 5.72 26.93
N ASN A 17 2.64 6.53 26.34
CA ASN A 17 3.84 7.02 27.05
C ASN A 17 3.68 8.44 27.67
N ASP A 18 2.48 9.03 27.73
CA ASP A 18 2.25 10.43 28.20
C ASP A 18 3.12 11.49 27.47
N THR A 19 3.81 11.09 26.40
CA THR A 19 4.70 11.97 25.61
C THR A 19 3.91 13.05 24.86
N LEU A 20 2.60 12.87 24.69
CA LEU A 20 1.67 13.89 24.20
C LEU A 20 1.76 15.19 25.02
N LYS A 21 1.95 15.10 26.35
CA LYS A 21 2.11 16.29 27.22
C LYS A 21 3.41 17.04 26.92
N SER A 22 4.47 16.32 26.61
CA SER A 22 5.77 16.91 26.25
C SER A 22 5.76 17.51 24.84
N LEU A 23 5.04 16.90 23.90
CA LEU A 23 4.84 17.42 22.54
C LEU A 23 3.92 18.65 22.50
N MET A 24 3.04 18.83 23.49
CA MET A 24 2.21 20.04 23.59
C MET A 24 2.99 21.30 23.96
N THR A 25 4.23 21.19 24.41
CA THR A 25 5.13 22.35 24.61
C THR A 25 5.67 22.92 23.29
N VAL A 26 5.59 22.15 22.21
CA VAL A 26 5.95 22.60 20.86
C VAL A 26 4.67 23.02 20.12
N PRO A 27 4.62 24.19 19.47
CA PRO A 27 3.41 24.67 18.79
C PRO A 27 3.17 23.97 17.45
N VAL A 28 2.99 22.64 17.49
CA VAL A 28 2.69 21.82 16.30
C VAL A 28 1.20 21.43 16.33
N SER A 29 0.48 21.66 15.23
CA SER A 29 -0.92 21.25 15.13
C SER A 29 -1.04 19.72 15.01
N LYS A 30 -2.05 19.12 15.65
CA LYS A 30 -2.33 17.68 15.58
C LYS A 30 -2.41 17.12 14.15
N PRO A 31 -3.09 17.80 13.19
CA PRO A 31 -3.09 17.36 11.80
C PRO A 31 -1.69 17.36 11.16
N ALA A 32 -0.84 18.32 11.50
CA ALA A 32 0.53 18.36 10.98
C ALA A 32 1.35 17.17 11.48
N LEU A 33 1.19 16.80 12.75
CA LEU A 33 1.83 15.60 13.31
C LEU A 33 1.36 14.32 12.60
N ALA A 34 0.05 14.18 12.38
CA ALA A 34 -0.49 13.04 11.63
C ALA A 34 0.08 12.97 10.21
N MET A 35 0.15 14.11 9.51
CA MET A 35 0.72 14.17 8.16
C MET A 35 2.21 13.84 8.14
N ALA A 36 2.98 14.28 9.15
CA ALA A 36 4.40 13.90 9.28
C ALA A 36 4.57 12.37 9.44
N LYS A 37 3.70 11.73 10.23
CA LYS A 37 3.69 10.27 10.36
C LYS A 37 3.34 9.56 9.04
N MET A 38 2.36 10.08 8.30
CA MET A 38 2.02 9.52 6.97
C MET A 38 3.17 9.69 5.97
N ALA A 39 3.89 10.82 6.02
CA ALA A 39 5.09 11.03 5.21
C ALA A 39 6.22 10.07 5.59
N LEU A 40 6.43 9.80 6.87
CA LEU A 40 7.39 8.80 7.34
C LEU A 40 7.06 7.40 6.81
N LEU A 41 5.79 6.99 6.88
CA LEU A 41 5.33 5.72 6.34
C LEU A 41 5.50 5.63 4.80
N PHE A 42 5.30 6.74 4.10
CA PHE A 42 5.58 6.85 2.67
C PHE A 42 7.05 6.58 2.35
N LEU A 43 7.96 7.28 3.04
CA LEU A 43 9.39 7.09 2.87
C LEU A 43 9.82 5.66 3.24
N PHE A 44 9.26 5.11 4.31
CA PHE A 44 9.51 3.73 4.71
C PHE A 44 9.07 2.74 3.62
N SER A 45 7.91 2.94 3.01
CA SER A 45 7.41 2.05 1.94
C SER A 45 8.33 2.05 0.72
N ILE A 46 8.80 3.22 0.30
CA ILE A 46 9.76 3.36 -0.81
C ILE A 46 11.09 2.71 -0.44
N ALA A 47 11.63 3.01 0.73
CA ALA A 47 12.89 2.45 1.20
C ALA A 47 12.83 0.91 1.30
N PHE A 48 11.73 0.37 1.81
CA PHE A 48 11.50 -1.06 1.92
C PHE A 48 11.53 -1.75 0.55
N MET A 49 10.85 -1.18 -0.44
CA MET A 49 10.86 -1.74 -1.81
C MET A 49 12.22 -1.57 -2.48
N ALA A 50 12.91 -0.45 -2.27
CA ALA A 50 14.25 -0.24 -2.80
C ALA A 50 15.26 -1.24 -2.21
N VAL A 51 15.26 -1.42 -0.90
CA VAL A 51 16.12 -2.40 -0.22
C VAL A 51 15.79 -3.82 -0.68
N GLY A 52 14.50 -4.17 -0.75
CA GLY A 52 14.06 -5.47 -1.26
C GLY A 52 14.56 -5.74 -2.68
N GLY A 53 14.47 -4.76 -3.57
CA GLY A 53 15.00 -4.85 -4.94
C GLY A 53 16.52 -5.07 -4.97
N LEU A 54 17.27 -4.34 -4.13
CA LEU A 54 18.73 -4.51 -4.03
C LEU A 54 19.11 -5.90 -3.46
N VAL A 55 18.37 -6.40 -2.49
CA VAL A 55 18.56 -7.76 -1.95
C VAL A 55 18.34 -8.81 -3.04
N ILE A 56 17.29 -8.67 -3.85
CA ILE A 56 17.04 -9.55 -4.99
C ILE A 56 18.21 -9.50 -5.97
N LEU A 57 18.74 -8.31 -6.29
CA LEU A 57 19.92 -8.16 -7.15
C LEU A 57 21.13 -8.95 -6.62
N VAL A 58 21.41 -8.81 -5.31
CA VAL A 58 22.52 -9.52 -4.66
C VAL A 58 22.31 -11.04 -4.77
N ILE A 59 21.10 -11.54 -4.54
CA ILE A 59 20.77 -12.97 -4.64
C ILE A 59 20.97 -13.45 -6.09
N VAL A 60 20.49 -12.72 -7.10
CA VAL A 60 20.62 -13.08 -8.51
C VAL A 60 22.10 -13.16 -8.92
N LEU A 61 22.92 -12.17 -8.53
CA LEU A 61 24.35 -12.16 -8.81
C LEU A 61 25.08 -13.28 -8.07
N ALA A 62 24.74 -13.55 -6.81
CA ALA A 62 25.33 -14.63 -6.03
C ALA A 62 24.99 -16.01 -6.60
N ALA A 63 23.83 -16.17 -7.22
CA ALA A 63 23.43 -17.38 -7.94
C ALA A 63 24.10 -17.54 -9.31
N GLY A 64 24.89 -16.55 -9.74
CA GLY A 64 25.56 -16.59 -11.06
C GLY A 64 24.60 -16.29 -12.22
N TRP A 65 23.44 -15.70 -11.95
CA TRP A 65 22.46 -15.35 -12.97
C TRP A 65 22.65 -13.91 -13.47
N GLU A 66 22.33 -13.67 -14.74
CA GLU A 66 22.35 -12.33 -15.29
C GLU A 66 21.10 -11.55 -14.88
N PRO A 67 21.25 -10.33 -14.36
CA PRO A 67 20.12 -9.51 -13.91
C PRO A 67 19.43 -8.80 -15.09
N VAL A 68 18.82 -9.57 -16.00
CA VAL A 68 18.15 -9.03 -17.19
C VAL A 68 16.98 -8.12 -16.79
N GLY A 69 16.99 -6.88 -17.30
CA GLY A 69 15.90 -5.93 -17.05
C GLY A 69 15.78 -5.44 -15.61
N PHE A 70 16.79 -5.65 -14.76
CA PHE A 70 16.75 -5.31 -13.33
C PHE A 70 16.31 -3.87 -13.06
N TRP A 71 16.86 -2.88 -13.73
CA TRP A 71 16.52 -1.48 -13.48
C TRP A 71 15.04 -1.16 -13.76
N ARG A 72 14.48 -1.77 -14.80
CA ARG A 72 13.04 -1.64 -15.09
C ARG A 72 12.22 -2.18 -13.94
N LEU A 73 12.48 -3.40 -13.48
CA LEU A 73 11.75 -4.02 -12.37
C LEU A 73 12.00 -3.29 -11.04
N PHE A 74 13.20 -2.77 -10.83
CA PHE A 74 13.53 -1.99 -9.65
C PHE A 74 12.67 -0.72 -9.55
N PHE A 75 12.57 0.07 -10.63
CA PHE A 75 11.73 1.27 -10.62
C PHE A 75 10.23 0.95 -10.56
N VAL A 76 9.78 -0.14 -11.18
CA VAL A 76 8.42 -0.66 -11.03
C VAL A 76 8.17 -1.05 -9.57
N GLY A 77 9.13 -1.69 -8.89
CA GLY A 77 9.06 -2.01 -7.47
C GLY A 77 8.92 -0.76 -6.59
N ILE A 78 9.66 0.30 -6.87
CA ILE A 78 9.49 1.60 -6.17
C ILE A 78 8.09 2.14 -6.38
N GLY A 79 7.56 2.11 -7.61
CA GLY A 79 6.18 2.49 -7.90
C GLY A 79 5.16 1.65 -7.12
N GLN A 80 5.41 0.34 -7.00
CA GLN A 80 4.61 -0.54 -6.16
C GLN A 80 4.64 -0.12 -4.68
N GLY A 81 5.77 0.34 -4.17
CA GLY A 81 5.89 0.90 -2.81
C GLY A 81 4.95 2.08 -2.59
N ILE A 82 4.86 3.00 -3.56
CA ILE A 82 3.93 4.14 -3.51
C ILE A 82 2.48 3.65 -3.46
N MET A 83 2.12 2.69 -4.32
CA MET A 83 0.76 2.13 -4.36
C MET A 83 0.42 1.35 -3.07
N MET A 84 1.38 0.62 -2.51
CA MET A 84 1.20 -0.09 -1.23
C MET A 84 0.97 0.88 -0.07
N TRP A 85 1.69 2.00 -0.03
CA TRP A 85 1.46 3.03 0.97
C TRP A 85 0.06 3.62 0.84
N ALA A 86 -0.34 4.04 -0.34
CA ALA A 86 -1.67 4.60 -0.58
C ALA A 86 -2.77 3.59 -0.25
N GLY A 87 -2.60 2.33 -0.66
CA GLY A 87 -3.52 1.24 -0.35
C GLY A 87 -3.59 0.87 1.14
N ALA A 88 -2.62 1.26 1.96
CA ALA A 88 -2.67 1.10 3.41
C ALA A 88 -3.49 2.21 4.11
N LEU A 89 -3.65 3.39 3.49
CA LEU A 89 -4.32 4.53 4.12
C LEU A 89 -5.78 4.27 4.55
N PRO A 90 -6.63 3.55 3.78
CA PRO A 90 -7.97 3.20 4.24
C PRO A 90 -7.95 2.40 5.55
N CYS A 91 -7.03 1.44 5.65
CA CYS A 91 -6.87 0.65 6.86
C CYS A 91 -6.34 1.49 8.04
N ILE A 92 -5.39 2.38 7.78
CA ILE A 92 -4.87 3.33 8.78
C ILE A 92 -6.00 4.24 9.28
N LEU A 93 -6.86 4.73 8.40
CA LEU A 93 -8.04 5.53 8.80
C LEU A 93 -8.95 4.76 9.74
N LEU A 94 -9.24 3.48 9.44
CA LEU A 94 -10.05 2.61 10.31
C LEU A 94 -9.39 2.42 11.68
N VAL A 95 -8.08 2.21 11.72
CA VAL A 95 -7.31 2.10 12.97
C VAL A 95 -7.42 3.38 13.79
N VAL A 96 -7.27 4.54 13.16
CA VAL A 96 -7.38 5.86 13.81
C VAL A 96 -8.81 6.11 14.34
N LEU A 97 -9.84 5.72 13.59
CA LEU A 97 -11.24 5.88 14.00
C LEU A 97 -11.60 5.00 15.20
N LEU A 98 -11.09 3.78 15.24
CA LEU A 98 -11.39 2.81 16.30
C LEU A 98 -10.53 3.02 17.55
N ASN A 99 -9.41 3.71 17.43
CA ASN A 99 -8.52 4.27 18.49
C ASN A 99 -8.52 3.55 19.84
N ARG A 100 -8.50 2.20 19.90
CA ARG A 100 -8.74 1.53 21.19
C ARG A 100 -7.78 0.39 21.54
N SER A 101 -7.08 -0.22 20.57
CA SER A 101 -6.23 -1.36 20.89
C SER A 101 -5.33 -1.75 19.71
N TYR A 102 -4.06 -2.00 20.00
CA TYR A 102 -3.12 -2.59 19.06
C TYR A 102 -3.64 -3.92 18.47
N ILE A 103 -4.26 -4.76 19.30
CA ILE A 103 -4.80 -6.06 18.88
C ILE A 103 -5.90 -5.88 17.81
N ILE A 104 -6.82 -4.94 18.03
CA ILE A 104 -7.88 -4.62 17.07
C ILE A 104 -7.28 -4.14 15.76
N SER A 105 -6.24 -3.31 15.80
CA SER A 105 -5.53 -2.82 14.61
C SER A 105 -4.91 -3.96 13.81
N VAL A 106 -4.30 -4.94 14.47
CA VAL A 106 -3.73 -6.12 13.81
C VAL A 106 -4.82 -6.97 13.15
N ILE A 107 -5.93 -7.19 13.82
CA ILE A 107 -7.07 -7.96 13.27
C ILE A 107 -7.65 -7.26 12.03
N ILE A 108 -7.91 -5.96 12.10
CA ILE A 108 -8.41 -5.18 10.96
C ILE A 108 -7.44 -5.25 9.80
N THR A 109 -6.15 -5.08 10.07
CA THR A 109 -5.10 -5.16 9.05
C THR A 109 -5.06 -6.52 8.35
N PHE A 110 -5.20 -7.59 9.14
CA PHE A 110 -5.25 -8.95 8.60
C PHE A 110 -6.42 -9.13 7.64
N PHE A 111 -7.63 -8.80 8.09
CA PHE A 111 -8.83 -8.91 7.25
C PHE A 111 -8.77 -8.01 6.01
N TYR A 112 -8.35 -6.76 6.16
CA TYR A 112 -8.21 -5.84 5.04
C TYR A 112 -7.22 -6.38 3.99
N THR A 113 -6.08 -6.89 4.43
CA THR A 113 -5.06 -7.46 3.53
C THR A 113 -5.56 -8.73 2.85
N ALA A 114 -6.21 -9.63 3.60
CA ALA A 114 -6.78 -10.85 3.04
C ALA A 114 -7.84 -10.55 1.97
N VAL A 115 -8.75 -9.61 2.24
CA VAL A 115 -9.77 -9.18 1.28
C VAL A 115 -9.14 -8.59 0.01
N ASN A 116 -8.17 -7.68 0.16
CA ASN A 116 -7.47 -7.10 -0.99
C ASN A 116 -6.71 -8.16 -1.81
N TYR A 117 -6.10 -9.15 -1.14
CA TYR A 117 -5.41 -10.24 -1.82
C TYR A 117 -6.38 -11.14 -2.59
N ILE A 118 -7.47 -11.55 -1.95
CA ILE A 118 -8.51 -12.40 -2.57
C ILE A 118 -9.12 -11.68 -3.78
N PHE A 119 -9.43 -10.40 -3.65
CA PHE A 119 -10.00 -9.61 -4.74
C PHE A 119 -8.98 -9.36 -5.86
N GLY A 120 -7.69 -9.23 -5.52
CA GLY A 120 -6.63 -9.09 -6.52
C GLY A 120 -6.42 -10.33 -7.38
N LEU A 121 -6.75 -11.52 -6.86
CA LEU A 121 -6.62 -12.79 -7.59
C LEU A 121 -7.92 -13.30 -8.20
N ASN A 122 -9.05 -12.67 -7.89
CA ASN A 122 -10.35 -13.15 -8.34
C ASN A 122 -10.73 -12.55 -9.70
N ASP A 123 -10.86 -13.40 -10.71
CA ASP A 123 -11.27 -13.03 -12.08
C ASP A 123 -12.50 -12.13 -12.10
N LEU A 124 -13.47 -12.40 -11.22
CA LEU A 124 -14.75 -11.68 -11.18
C LEU A 124 -14.55 -10.18 -10.89
N PHE A 125 -13.61 -9.83 -10.00
CA PHE A 125 -13.32 -8.44 -9.65
C PHE A 125 -12.39 -7.75 -10.65
N ILE A 126 -11.65 -8.53 -11.44
CA ILE A 126 -10.73 -8.01 -12.43
C ILE A 126 -11.40 -7.80 -13.78
N THR A 127 -12.27 -8.76 -14.19
CA THR A 127 -12.78 -8.87 -15.57
C THR A 127 -14.23 -8.45 -15.72
N GLN A 128 -15.04 -8.50 -14.67
CA GLN A 128 -16.46 -8.14 -14.78
C GLN A 128 -16.67 -6.66 -14.38
N PRO A 129 -17.21 -5.83 -15.29
CA PRO A 129 -17.61 -4.48 -14.95
C PRO A 129 -18.92 -4.52 -14.14
N PHE A 130 -18.87 -4.19 -12.86
CA PHE A 130 -20.07 -3.78 -12.12
C PHE A 130 -20.40 -2.33 -12.44
N GLY A 131 -20.77 -1.97 -13.68
CA GLY A 131 -21.08 -0.60 -14.07
C GLY A 131 -19.91 0.40 -13.93
N LEU A 132 -19.34 0.52 -12.75
CA LEU A 132 -18.00 1.01 -12.43
C LEU A 132 -17.14 -0.22 -12.12
N ASN A 133 -16.01 -0.37 -12.82
CA ASN A 133 -15.10 -1.48 -12.55
C ASN A 133 -14.50 -1.33 -11.15
N LEU A 134 -15.12 -1.95 -10.14
CA LEU A 134 -14.68 -1.90 -8.74
C LEU A 134 -13.24 -2.36 -8.57
N GLY A 135 -12.75 -3.25 -9.44
CA GLY A 135 -11.34 -3.63 -9.49
C GLY A 135 -10.39 -2.47 -9.77
N THR A 136 -10.87 -1.38 -10.35
CA THR A 136 -10.07 -0.16 -10.55
C THR A 136 -9.97 0.68 -9.27
N LEU A 137 -10.95 0.55 -8.37
CA LEU A 137 -11.02 1.34 -7.14
C LEU A 137 -10.37 0.64 -5.93
N LEU A 138 -10.19 -0.68 -6.00
CA LEU A 138 -9.58 -1.42 -4.90
C LEU A 138 -8.05 -1.46 -5.05
N PRO A 139 -7.28 -1.12 -4.02
CA PRO A 139 -5.82 -1.04 -4.08
C PRO A 139 -5.15 -2.35 -4.51
N GLY A 140 -5.66 -3.50 -4.05
CA GLY A 140 -5.12 -4.82 -4.40
C GLY A 140 -5.24 -5.13 -5.89
N PRO A 141 -6.46 -5.19 -6.46
CA PRO A 141 -6.69 -5.39 -7.89
C PRO A 141 -6.00 -4.35 -8.79
N LEU A 142 -5.99 -3.07 -8.39
CA LEU A 142 -5.34 -2.02 -9.14
C LEU A 142 -3.82 -2.26 -9.24
N THR A 143 -3.18 -2.57 -8.11
CA THR A 143 -1.74 -2.87 -8.06
C THR A 143 -1.41 -4.11 -8.88
N PHE A 144 -2.23 -5.17 -8.79
CA PHE A 144 -2.08 -6.39 -9.59
C PHE A 144 -2.13 -6.08 -11.09
N ARG A 145 -3.18 -5.42 -11.57
CA ARG A 145 -3.39 -5.07 -12.98
C ARG A 145 -2.31 -4.14 -13.54
N TRP A 146 -1.70 -3.32 -12.70
CA TRP A 146 -0.59 -2.47 -13.10
C TRP A 146 0.74 -3.23 -13.08
N TYR A 147 1.03 -4.02 -12.04
CA TYR A 147 2.32 -4.65 -11.84
C TYR A 147 2.57 -5.82 -12.80
N PHE A 148 1.56 -6.65 -13.04
CA PHE A 148 1.69 -7.87 -13.83
C PHE A 148 2.12 -7.62 -15.28
N GLN A 149 1.78 -6.49 -15.88
CA GLN A 149 2.22 -6.15 -17.23
C GLN A 149 3.75 -6.00 -17.40
N TYR A 150 4.48 -5.88 -16.28
CA TYR A 150 5.93 -5.71 -16.30
C TYR A 150 6.69 -7.00 -16.03
N LEU A 151 6.03 -8.05 -15.58
CA LEU A 151 6.64 -9.35 -15.32
C LEU A 151 6.82 -10.13 -16.62
N ASP A 152 7.89 -10.90 -16.69
CA ASP A 152 8.11 -11.87 -17.77
C ASP A 152 7.55 -13.23 -17.35
N PHE A 153 6.59 -13.72 -18.10
CA PHE A 153 5.91 -14.99 -17.86
C PHE A 153 6.27 -16.05 -18.92
N SER A 154 7.31 -15.83 -19.72
CA SER A 154 7.73 -16.76 -20.79
C SER A 154 7.94 -18.20 -20.30
N ASN A 155 8.33 -18.35 -19.04
CA ASN A 155 8.55 -19.65 -18.39
C ASN A 155 7.44 -20.04 -17.39
N ALA A 156 6.30 -19.35 -17.41
CA ALA A 156 5.19 -19.64 -16.50
C ALA A 156 4.45 -20.91 -16.93
N GLY A 157 3.87 -21.62 -15.94
CA GLY A 157 3.00 -22.77 -16.22
C GLY A 157 1.72 -22.37 -16.95
N THR A 158 1.08 -23.35 -17.60
CA THR A 158 -0.13 -23.17 -18.42
C THR A 158 -1.28 -22.49 -17.68
N GLU A 159 -1.45 -22.77 -16.39
CA GLU A 159 -2.50 -22.13 -15.55
C GLU A 159 -2.27 -20.62 -15.39
N MET A 160 -1.02 -20.21 -15.16
CA MET A 160 -0.66 -18.80 -15.03
C MET A 160 -0.81 -18.07 -16.38
N LEU A 161 -0.43 -18.71 -17.48
CA LEU A 161 -0.64 -18.15 -18.82
C LEU A 161 -2.12 -17.96 -19.14
N GLY A 162 -2.97 -18.93 -18.80
CA GLY A 162 -4.41 -18.82 -18.97
C GLY A 162 -5.05 -17.72 -18.10
N LEU A 163 -4.52 -17.47 -16.91
CA LEU A 163 -4.93 -16.34 -16.07
C LEU A 163 -4.53 -15.01 -16.73
N LEU A 164 -3.30 -14.93 -17.21
CA LEU A 164 -2.78 -13.72 -17.86
C LEU A 164 -3.53 -13.35 -19.13
N GLU A 165 -3.86 -14.32 -19.98
CA GLU A 165 -4.68 -14.10 -21.17
C GLU A 165 -6.03 -13.48 -20.82
N ARG A 166 -6.67 -13.94 -19.74
CA ARG A 166 -7.95 -13.39 -19.27
C ARG A 166 -7.83 -12.00 -18.67
N VAL A 167 -6.73 -11.70 -17.98
CA VAL A 167 -6.53 -10.44 -17.23
C VAL A 167 -5.86 -9.36 -18.08
N SER A 168 -5.05 -9.73 -19.08
CA SER A 168 -4.27 -8.78 -19.89
C SER A 168 -5.09 -7.67 -20.57
N PRO A 169 -6.32 -7.91 -21.06
CA PRO A 169 -7.14 -6.83 -21.63
C PRO A 169 -7.54 -5.75 -20.62
N TYR A 170 -7.43 -6.06 -19.33
CA TYR A 170 -7.80 -5.17 -18.22
C TYR A 170 -6.59 -4.54 -17.53
N PHE A 171 -5.39 -4.69 -18.05
CA PHE A 171 -4.21 -4.00 -17.54
C PHE A 171 -4.37 -2.49 -17.63
N VAL A 172 -3.95 -1.81 -16.59
CA VAL A 172 -4.05 -0.35 -16.50
C VAL A 172 -2.71 0.30 -16.78
N THR A 173 -2.73 1.43 -17.49
CA THR A 173 -1.52 2.20 -17.72
C THR A 173 -0.95 2.77 -16.42
N THR A 174 0.35 3.07 -16.40
CA THR A 174 0.99 3.71 -15.24
C THR A 174 0.30 5.02 -14.86
N ALA A 175 -0.08 5.84 -15.85
CA ALA A 175 -0.77 7.09 -15.60
C ALA A 175 -2.13 6.87 -14.91
N GLN A 176 -2.92 5.91 -15.37
CA GLN A 176 -4.21 5.56 -14.75
C GLN A 176 -4.02 5.04 -13.32
N ALA A 177 -3.08 4.11 -13.12
CA ALA A 177 -2.80 3.54 -11.81
C ALA A 177 -2.42 4.61 -10.79
N PHE A 178 -1.45 5.47 -11.13
CA PHE A 178 -0.99 6.54 -10.22
C PHE A 178 -2.01 7.67 -10.05
N LEU A 179 -2.84 7.96 -11.05
CA LEU A 179 -3.90 8.94 -10.91
C LEU A 179 -4.95 8.45 -9.90
N VAL A 180 -5.46 7.23 -10.06
CA VAL A 180 -6.45 6.65 -9.13
C VAL A 180 -5.87 6.56 -7.73
N THR A 181 -4.68 5.98 -7.59
CA THR A 181 -3.97 5.86 -6.30
C THR A 181 -3.73 7.23 -5.66
N GLY A 182 -3.36 8.25 -6.45
CA GLY A 182 -3.15 9.60 -5.96
C GLY A 182 -4.42 10.26 -5.44
N VAL A 183 -5.54 10.09 -6.14
CA VAL A 183 -6.86 10.57 -5.69
C VAL A 183 -7.28 9.86 -4.40
N GLU A 184 -7.17 8.55 -4.35
CA GLU A 184 -7.47 7.78 -3.14
C GLU A 184 -6.60 8.24 -1.96
N ALA A 185 -5.29 8.37 -2.17
CA ALA A 185 -4.38 8.85 -1.13
C ALA A 185 -4.77 10.24 -0.62
N ALA A 186 -5.09 11.18 -1.53
CA ALA A 186 -5.51 12.54 -1.16
C ALA A 186 -6.78 12.54 -0.30
N VAL A 187 -7.78 11.72 -0.68
CA VAL A 187 -9.03 11.60 0.07
C VAL A 187 -8.77 11.03 1.47
N PHE A 188 -8.04 9.91 1.57
CA PHE A 188 -7.79 9.27 2.87
C PHE A 188 -6.89 10.10 3.77
N LEU A 189 -5.89 10.80 3.23
CA LEU A 189 -5.07 11.75 4.01
C LEU A 189 -5.91 12.91 4.56
N ALA A 190 -6.81 13.47 3.75
CA ALA A 190 -7.72 14.51 4.21
C ALA A 190 -8.64 14.01 5.33
N LEU A 191 -9.19 12.79 5.19
CA LEU A 191 -10.02 12.17 6.22
C LEU A 191 -9.23 11.90 7.52
N ILE A 192 -8.01 11.38 7.43
CA ILE A 192 -7.13 11.18 8.59
C ILE A 192 -6.86 12.52 9.30
N ALA A 193 -6.51 13.57 8.55
CA ALA A 193 -6.27 14.89 9.11
C ALA A 193 -7.52 15.47 9.82
N LEU A 194 -8.71 15.26 9.24
CA LEU A 194 -9.98 15.69 9.83
C LEU A 194 -10.31 14.94 11.12
N VAL A 195 -10.08 13.62 11.16
CA VAL A 195 -10.29 12.81 12.36
C VAL A 195 -9.36 13.26 13.48
N TYR A 196 -8.08 13.46 13.18
CA TYR A 196 -7.11 13.98 14.14
C TYR A 196 -7.45 15.38 14.66
N LYS A 197 -8.03 16.23 13.82
CA LYS A 197 -8.49 17.56 14.25
C LYS A 197 -9.67 17.46 15.24
N ARG A 198 -10.53 16.46 15.07
CA ARG A 198 -11.74 16.26 15.90
C ARG A 198 -11.49 15.48 17.18
N GLN A 199 -10.46 14.66 17.24
CA GLN A 199 -10.05 13.97 18.46
C GLN A 199 -9.46 15.03 19.40
N GLY A 200 -10.36 15.70 20.11
CA GLY A 200 -10.03 16.56 21.24
C GLY A 200 -9.48 15.71 22.39
N VAL A 201 -8.36 16.10 22.96
CA VAL A 201 -7.94 15.73 24.31
C VAL A 201 -8.51 16.77 25.23
#